data_d2e3a9116c2c55aef43aab4322b51040
#
_entry.id   d2e3a9116c2c55aef43aab4322b51040
#
_cell.length_a   1.000
_cell.length_b   1.000
_cell.length_c   1.000
_cell.angle_alpha   90.00
_cell.angle_beta   90.00
_cell.angle_gamma   90.00
#
_symmetry.space_group_name_H-M   'P 1'
#
loop_
_entity.id
_entity.type
_entity.pdbx_description
1 polymer ?
#
loop_
_entity_poly.entity_id
_entity_poly.type
_entity_poly.pdbx_seq_one_letter_code
_entity_poly.pdbx_strand_id
1 'polypeptide(L)'
;MDGFYNDFSSWIRKKFPFRVQKISIDAGFSCPNRDGNVGIGGCTYCNNQTFNPNYCDRHKSVTEQMEVGKSFFSHKYPDMKYLAYFQAYSNTYASLQQLKALYEEALQVEDVVGLVIGTRPDCVNDELLDYLVELQKHTFVLVEYGIESVNDDTLKRINRGHDFACCQQAIMKTHACGLLCGGHIILGLPGEDAAESIRQAKIISSLPLDILKIHQMQIIRGTQLAAEFRATPFHVYSVEEYIRLVADYISYLRPTLVLERFVSQSPANLLIAPKWGLKNYEFTNLLCRYMQAHGIRQGAYFMDD
;
A
#
# COMPACT_ATOMS: atom_id res chain seq x y z
N MET A 1 -9.20 0.61 -23.21
CA MET A 1 -7.85 1.18 -23.27
C MET A 1 -6.91 0.00 -23.11
N ASP A 2 -6.20 -0.35 -24.16
CA ASP A 2 -5.12 -1.33 -24.05
C ASP A 2 -4.09 -0.74 -23.10
N GLY A 3 -4.00 -1.32 -21.92
CA GLY A 3 -3.35 -0.71 -20.78
C GLY A 3 -1.85 -0.54 -21.02
N PHE A 4 -1.32 0.62 -20.69
CA PHE A 4 0.12 0.86 -20.65
C PHE A 4 0.80 0.06 -19.54
N TYR A 5 0.00 -0.44 -18.59
CA TYR A 5 0.43 -1.27 -17.47
C TYR A 5 -0.70 -2.22 -17.03
N ASN A 6 -0.36 -3.24 -16.26
CA ASN A 6 -1.30 -4.22 -15.70
C ASN A 6 -2.03 -3.59 -14.51
N ASP A 7 -3.22 -3.05 -14.75
CA ASP A 7 -3.96 -2.28 -13.75
C ASP A 7 -4.81 -3.17 -12.82
N PHE A 8 -4.89 -2.77 -11.55
CA PHE A 8 -5.64 -3.47 -10.51
C PHE A 8 -7.14 -3.58 -10.82
N SER A 9 -7.75 -2.54 -11.42
CA SER A 9 -9.17 -2.57 -11.74
C SER A 9 -9.52 -3.65 -12.76
N SER A 10 -8.69 -3.83 -13.76
CA SER A 10 -8.84 -4.91 -14.76
C SER A 10 -8.53 -6.27 -14.16
N TRP A 11 -7.51 -6.37 -13.32
CA TRP A 11 -7.13 -7.61 -12.66
C TRP A 11 -8.22 -8.10 -11.68
N ILE A 12 -8.76 -7.23 -10.81
CA ILE A 12 -9.78 -7.61 -9.83
C ILE A 12 -11.10 -8.01 -10.48
N ARG A 13 -11.45 -7.41 -11.64
CA ARG A 13 -12.63 -7.81 -12.42
C ARG A 13 -12.53 -9.20 -13.04
N LYS A 14 -11.32 -9.74 -13.21
CA LYS A 14 -11.12 -11.14 -13.63
C LYS A 14 -11.29 -12.11 -12.47
N LYS A 15 -11.13 -11.64 -11.22
CA LYS A 15 -11.31 -12.44 -10.01
C LYS A 15 -12.77 -12.49 -9.54
N PHE A 16 -13.52 -11.43 -9.78
CA PHE A 16 -14.91 -11.29 -9.31
C PHE A 16 -15.84 -10.91 -10.47
N PRO A 17 -17.03 -11.54 -10.57
CA PRO A 17 -18.03 -11.23 -11.60
C PRO A 17 -18.78 -9.91 -11.33
N PHE A 18 -18.53 -9.26 -10.19
CA PHE A 18 -19.12 -8.02 -9.73
C PHE A 18 -18.07 -6.97 -9.40
N ARG A 19 -18.50 -5.73 -9.18
CA ARG A 19 -17.59 -4.66 -8.72
C ARG A 19 -17.21 -4.87 -7.28
N VAL A 20 -15.95 -4.60 -6.96
CA VAL A 20 -15.40 -4.73 -5.61
C VAL A 20 -14.79 -3.39 -5.19
N GLN A 21 -15.09 -2.98 -3.95
CA GLN A 21 -14.55 -1.77 -3.32
C GLN A 21 -13.86 -2.13 -2.01
N LYS A 22 -12.64 -1.63 -1.80
CA LYS A 22 -11.97 -1.71 -0.49
C LYS A 22 -12.61 -0.71 0.48
N ILE A 23 -12.99 -1.18 1.67
CA ILE A 23 -13.42 -0.34 2.80
C ILE A 23 -12.33 -0.40 3.85
N SER A 24 -11.72 0.76 4.15
CA SER A 24 -10.67 0.85 5.16
C SER A 24 -11.23 0.68 6.58
N ILE A 25 -10.46 0.01 7.43
CA ILE A 25 -10.79 -0.29 8.83
C ILE A 25 -9.63 0.13 9.71
N ASP A 26 -9.91 0.79 10.82
CA ASP A 26 -9.02 0.97 11.96
C ASP A 26 -9.46 0.03 13.09
N ALA A 27 -8.85 -1.14 13.19
CA ALA A 27 -9.17 -2.14 14.20
C ALA A 27 -8.43 -1.92 15.54
N GLY A 28 -7.85 -0.73 15.74
CA GLY A 28 -7.19 -0.37 17.00
C GLY A 28 -5.81 -0.96 17.20
N PHE A 29 -5.20 -1.55 16.17
CA PHE A 29 -3.84 -2.08 16.25
C PHE A 29 -2.81 -1.00 16.58
N SER A 30 -1.66 -1.44 17.10
CA SER A 30 -0.45 -0.62 17.28
C SER A 30 0.59 -0.91 16.20
N CYS A 31 1.77 -0.35 16.39
CA CYS A 31 2.93 -0.60 15.54
C CYS A 31 4.15 -0.80 16.47
N PRO A 32 4.90 -1.92 16.34
CA PRO A 32 6.05 -2.22 17.18
C PRO A 32 7.16 -1.17 17.07
N ASN A 33 7.17 -0.41 15.99
CA ASN A 33 8.08 0.72 15.80
C ASN A 33 7.63 2.01 16.53
N ARG A 34 6.52 1.96 17.28
CA ARG A 34 5.98 3.08 18.07
C ARG A 34 5.89 2.79 19.56
N ASP A 35 5.59 1.55 19.93
CA ASP A 35 5.32 1.15 21.31
C ASP A 35 6.56 0.68 22.08
N GLY A 36 7.73 0.69 21.44
CA GLY A 36 9.02 0.37 22.06
C GLY A 36 9.49 -1.06 21.84
N ASN A 37 8.70 -1.94 21.19
CA ASN A 37 9.14 -3.31 20.92
C ASN A 37 10.23 -3.41 19.85
N VAL A 38 10.16 -2.58 18.83
CA VAL A 38 11.19 -2.46 17.77
C VAL A 38 11.82 -1.07 17.78
N GLY A 39 11.01 -0.02 17.95
CA GLY A 39 11.45 1.36 17.97
C GLY A 39 10.44 2.28 18.64
N ILE A 40 10.82 3.55 18.83
CA ILE A 40 9.98 4.59 19.43
C ILE A 40 9.64 5.65 18.39
N GLY A 41 8.40 6.15 18.42
CA GLY A 41 7.95 7.28 17.59
C GLY A 41 7.48 6.89 16.19
N GLY A 42 7.86 5.73 15.68
CA GLY A 42 7.48 5.24 14.34
C GLY A 42 8.35 5.79 13.23
N CYS A 43 7.98 5.51 11.99
CA CYS A 43 8.68 6.04 10.81
C CYS A 43 8.56 7.57 10.76
N THR A 44 9.64 8.25 10.30
CA THR A 44 9.74 9.72 10.32
C THR A 44 8.66 10.46 9.53
N TYR A 45 8.07 9.80 8.52
CA TYR A 45 7.01 10.34 7.67
C TYR A 45 5.59 9.97 8.16
N CYS A 46 5.46 9.04 9.11
CA CYS A 46 4.19 8.40 9.40
C CYS A 46 3.28 9.24 10.28
N ASN A 47 2.11 9.56 9.75
CA ASN A 47 0.97 10.07 10.51
C ASN A 47 -0.29 9.28 10.10
N ASN A 48 -0.77 8.41 10.98
CA ASN A 48 -1.86 7.49 10.67
C ASN A 48 -3.20 8.19 10.34
N GLN A 49 -3.38 9.44 10.78
CA GLN A 49 -4.56 10.24 10.43
C GLN A 49 -4.70 10.50 8.92
N THR A 50 -3.61 10.33 8.15
CA THR A 50 -3.64 10.53 6.68
C THR A 50 -4.23 9.36 5.92
N PHE A 51 -4.34 8.19 6.53
CA PHE A 51 -4.78 6.95 5.88
C PHE A 51 -6.21 6.57 6.24
N ASN A 52 -6.77 7.14 7.32
CA ASN A 52 -8.09 6.82 7.81
C ASN A 52 -9.14 7.77 7.22
N PRO A 53 -10.10 7.26 6.42
CA PRO A 53 -11.31 8.01 6.10
C PRO A 53 -12.06 8.42 7.38
N ASN A 54 -12.89 9.46 7.29
CA ASN A 54 -13.62 9.98 8.45
C ASN A 54 -14.55 8.97 9.14
N TYR A 55 -14.92 7.88 8.47
CA TYR A 55 -15.72 6.82 9.06
C TYR A 55 -14.92 5.78 9.84
N CYS A 56 -13.60 5.70 9.63
CA CYS A 56 -12.73 4.82 10.40
C CYS A 56 -12.50 5.40 11.79
N ASP A 57 -12.92 4.65 12.81
CA ASP A 57 -12.77 5.03 14.20
C ASP A 57 -12.46 3.80 15.02
N ARG A 58 -11.29 3.75 15.65
CA ARG A 58 -10.80 2.65 16.48
C ARG A 58 -11.69 2.29 17.69
N HIS A 59 -12.62 3.19 18.07
CA HIS A 59 -13.59 2.97 19.14
C HIS A 59 -14.86 2.29 18.68
N LYS A 60 -15.04 2.11 17.36
CA LYS A 60 -16.15 1.37 16.74
C LYS A 60 -15.72 -0.04 16.41
N SER A 61 -16.68 -0.97 16.45
CA SER A 61 -16.46 -2.34 15.97
C SER A 61 -16.09 -2.37 14.48
N VAL A 62 -15.51 -3.46 14.03
CA VAL A 62 -15.22 -3.68 12.61
C VAL A 62 -16.50 -3.64 11.80
N THR A 63 -17.55 -4.27 12.30
CA THR A 63 -18.88 -4.27 11.68
C THR A 63 -19.44 -2.86 11.49
N GLU A 64 -19.40 -2.02 12.52
CA GLU A 64 -19.88 -0.63 12.42
C GLU A 64 -19.12 0.19 11.37
N GLN A 65 -17.78 0.05 11.34
CA GLN A 65 -16.95 0.74 10.33
C GLN A 65 -17.26 0.25 8.92
N MET A 66 -17.45 -1.06 8.73
CA MET A 66 -17.82 -1.65 7.45
C MET A 66 -19.18 -1.15 6.98
N GLU A 67 -20.22 -1.13 7.84
CA GLU A 67 -21.56 -0.66 7.47
C GLU A 67 -21.57 0.84 7.10
N VAL A 68 -20.84 1.67 7.83
CA VAL A 68 -20.69 3.10 7.47
C VAL A 68 -19.93 3.24 6.15
N GLY A 69 -18.87 2.47 5.95
CA GLY A 69 -18.12 2.44 4.69
C GLY A 69 -18.97 1.99 3.51
N LYS A 70 -19.78 0.94 3.66
CA LYS A 70 -20.75 0.47 2.66
C LYS A 70 -21.71 1.61 2.28
N SER A 71 -22.30 2.27 3.26
CA SER A 71 -23.23 3.40 3.04
C SER A 71 -22.56 4.53 2.25
N PHE A 72 -21.28 4.82 2.52
CA PHE A 72 -20.54 5.85 1.80
C PHE A 72 -20.35 5.52 0.31
N PHE A 73 -20.19 4.24 -0.05
CA PHE A 73 -19.94 3.81 -1.43
C PHE A 73 -21.19 3.35 -2.19
N SER A 74 -22.26 2.89 -1.50
CA SER A 74 -23.45 2.27 -2.10
C SER A 74 -24.19 3.16 -3.09
N HIS A 75 -24.12 4.50 -2.92
CA HIS A 75 -24.79 5.44 -3.82
C HIS A 75 -24.31 5.39 -5.27
N LYS A 76 -23.15 4.76 -5.55
CA LYS A 76 -22.58 4.71 -6.90
C LYS A 76 -22.96 3.47 -7.69
N TYR A 77 -23.10 2.32 -7.01
CA TYR A 77 -23.31 1.03 -7.67
C TYR A 77 -24.05 0.07 -6.73
N PRO A 78 -25.33 -0.29 -7.02
CA PRO A 78 -26.17 -1.09 -6.12
C PRO A 78 -25.65 -2.53 -5.90
N ASP A 79 -24.96 -3.14 -6.89
CA ASP A 79 -24.46 -4.53 -6.81
C ASP A 79 -22.99 -4.63 -6.41
N MET A 80 -22.48 -3.62 -5.71
CA MET A 80 -21.08 -3.59 -5.27
C MET A 80 -20.87 -4.53 -4.09
N LYS A 81 -19.78 -5.33 -4.14
CA LYS A 81 -19.26 -6.09 -3.01
C LYS A 81 -18.03 -5.43 -2.43
N TYR A 82 -17.59 -5.88 -1.26
CA TYR A 82 -16.59 -5.16 -0.51
C TYR A 82 -15.45 -6.08 -0.07
N LEU A 83 -14.23 -5.50 -0.02
CA LEU A 83 -13.09 -6.08 0.66
C LEU A 83 -12.86 -5.28 1.95
N ALA A 84 -12.82 -5.98 3.07
CA ALA A 84 -12.46 -5.38 4.34
C ALA A 84 -10.95 -5.10 4.35
N TYR A 85 -10.57 -3.83 4.37
CA TYR A 85 -9.19 -3.41 4.28
C TYR A 85 -8.66 -2.91 5.63
N PHE A 86 -7.98 -3.77 6.34
CA PHE A 86 -7.25 -3.45 7.56
C PHE A 86 -5.99 -2.67 7.18
N GLN A 87 -6.02 -1.36 7.35
CA GLN A 87 -4.96 -0.47 6.85
C GLN A 87 -4.20 0.27 7.94
N ALA A 88 -4.85 0.60 9.06
CA ALA A 88 -4.26 1.43 10.11
C ALA A 88 -3.17 0.67 10.89
N TYR A 89 -1.95 1.20 10.94
CA TYR A 89 -0.79 0.62 11.65
C TYR A 89 -0.34 -0.76 11.10
N SER A 90 -0.14 -1.75 12.00
CA SER A 90 0.31 -3.10 11.65
C SER A 90 -0.77 -4.10 12.01
N ASN A 91 -1.55 -4.51 11.02
CA ASN A 91 -2.81 -5.24 11.24
C ASN A 91 -2.62 -6.76 11.46
N THR A 92 -1.41 -7.18 11.71
CA THR A 92 -1.03 -8.53 12.16
C THR A 92 -0.30 -8.50 13.51
N TYR A 93 -0.20 -7.32 14.13
CA TYR A 93 0.53 -7.13 15.39
C TYR A 93 -0.40 -7.32 16.59
N ALA A 94 -0.85 -8.55 16.80
CA ALA A 94 -1.66 -8.99 17.91
C ALA A 94 -1.56 -10.52 18.07
N SER A 95 -2.19 -11.08 19.09
CA SER A 95 -2.34 -12.54 19.20
C SER A 95 -3.19 -13.11 18.07
N LEU A 96 -2.92 -14.34 17.63
CA LEU A 96 -3.71 -14.98 16.56
C LEU A 96 -5.19 -15.04 16.90
N GLN A 97 -5.54 -15.24 18.18
CA GLN A 97 -6.93 -15.25 18.62
C GLN A 97 -7.64 -13.91 18.38
N GLN A 98 -6.96 -12.78 18.66
CA GLN A 98 -7.49 -11.44 18.41
C GLN A 98 -7.62 -11.17 16.90
N LEU A 99 -6.60 -11.58 16.12
CA LEU A 99 -6.62 -11.44 14.65
C LEU A 99 -7.80 -12.19 14.05
N LYS A 100 -7.99 -13.47 14.44
CA LYS A 100 -9.14 -14.27 14.01
C LYS A 100 -10.46 -13.59 14.32
N ALA A 101 -10.67 -13.14 15.54
CA ALA A 101 -11.91 -12.49 15.94
C ALA A 101 -12.24 -11.27 15.06
N LEU A 102 -11.25 -10.41 14.79
CA LEU A 102 -11.44 -9.19 13.99
C LEU A 102 -11.64 -9.49 12.49
N TYR A 103 -10.90 -10.45 11.94
CA TYR A 103 -11.03 -10.82 10.52
C TYR A 103 -12.35 -11.55 10.26
N GLU A 104 -12.75 -12.46 11.14
CA GLU A 104 -14.02 -13.16 11.07
C GLU A 104 -15.21 -12.21 11.27
N GLU A 105 -15.12 -11.24 12.18
CA GLU A 105 -16.12 -10.17 12.32
C GLU A 105 -16.32 -9.42 11.00
N ALA A 106 -15.23 -9.03 10.33
CA ALA A 106 -15.33 -8.36 9.03
C ALA A 106 -16.02 -9.22 7.96
N LEU A 107 -15.72 -10.52 7.94
CA LEU A 107 -16.29 -11.49 6.97
C LEU A 107 -17.74 -11.85 7.25
N GLN A 108 -18.26 -11.63 8.46
CA GLN A 108 -19.67 -11.78 8.79
C GLN A 108 -20.56 -10.65 8.24
N VAL A 109 -19.96 -9.52 7.87
CA VAL A 109 -20.70 -8.39 7.30
C VAL A 109 -21.20 -8.76 5.90
N GLU A 110 -22.49 -8.55 5.64
CA GLU A 110 -23.10 -8.83 4.34
C GLU A 110 -22.35 -8.12 3.21
N ASP A 111 -22.19 -8.81 2.07
CA ASP A 111 -21.50 -8.33 0.88
C ASP A 111 -19.97 -8.19 1.01
N VAL A 112 -19.39 -8.59 2.11
CA VAL A 112 -17.92 -8.70 2.23
C VAL A 112 -17.44 -10.00 1.61
N VAL A 113 -16.55 -9.90 0.61
CA VAL A 113 -16.07 -11.03 -0.18
C VAL A 113 -14.59 -11.33 0.04
N GLY A 114 -13.97 -10.67 1.01
CA GLY A 114 -12.57 -10.94 1.36
C GLY A 114 -11.90 -9.88 2.18
N LEU A 115 -10.64 -10.17 2.48
CA LEU A 115 -9.77 -9.36 3.33
C LEU A 115 -8.59 -8.81 2.54
N VAL A 116 -8.19 -7.59 2.86
CA VAL A 116 -6.89 -7.01 2.52
C VAL A 116 -6.22 -6.57 3.83
N ILE A 117 -5.03 -7.08 4.10
CA ILE A 117 -4.36 -6.91 5.40
C ILE A 117 -3.05 -6.17 5.17
N GLY A 118 -3.05 -4.86 5.44
CA GLY A 118 -1.87 -4.01 5.39
C GLY A 118 -1.05 -4.17 6.67
N THR A 119 0.22 -4.54 6.55
CA THR A 119 1.07 -4.81 7.71
C THR A 119 2.55 -4.53 7.47
N ARG A 120 3.33 -4.66 8.53
CA ARG A 120 4.79 -4.66 8.48
C ARG A 120 5.31 -6.09 8.24
N PRO A 121 6.43 -6.25 7.51
CA PRO A 121 6.99 -7.57 7.24
C PRO A 121 7.49 -8.29 8.52
N ASP A 122 7.93 -7.54 9.53
CA ASP A 122 8.39 -8.07 10.82
C ASP A 122 7.25 -8.43 11.80
N CYS A 123 5.99 -8.29 11.37
CA CYS A 123 4.79 -8.62 12.16
C CYS A 123 4.04 -9.86 11.64
N VAL A 124 4.67 -10.71 10.83
CA VAL A 124 4.05 -11.91 10.28
C VAL A 124 4.84 -13.14 10.72
N ASN A 125 4.14 -14.17 11.18
CA ASN A 125 4.71 -15.46 11.58
C ASN A 125 4.00 -16.62 10.87
N ASP A 126 4.56 -17.81 11.00
CA ASP A 126 4.09 -18.99 10.29
C ASP A 126 2.66 -19.39 10.75
N GLU A 127 2.35 -19.27 12.05
CA GLU A 127 1.02 -19.57 12.59
C GLU A 127 -0.10 -18.71 11.97
N LEU A 128 0.19 -17.42 11.76
CA LEU A 128 -0.73 -16.53 11.06
C LEU A 128 -0.86 -16.90 9.58
N LEU A 129 0.24 -17.20 8.89
CA LEU A 129 0.21 -17.60 7.49
C LEU A 129 -0.61 -18.87 7.31
N ASP A 130 -0.44 -19.87 8.17
CA ASP A 130 -1.23 -21.12 8.16
C ASP A 130 -2.73 -20.82 8.31
N TYR A 131 -3.10 -19.93 9.23
CA TYR A 131 -4.49 -19.51 9.36
C TYR A 131 -5.03 -18.81 8.10
N LEU A 132 -4.25 -17.91 7.50
CA LEU A 132 -4.66 -17.21 6.28
C LEU A 132 -4.77 -18.16 5.08
N VAL A 133 -3.94 -19.18 5.01
CA VAL A 133 -4.04 -20.27 4.01
C VAL A 133 -5.36 -21.03 4.15
N GLU A 134 -5.77 -21.38 5.38
CA GLU A 134 -7.08 -21.99 5.58
C GLU A 134 -8.21 -21.03 5.20
N LEU A 135 -8.10 -19.78 5.59
CA LEU A 135 -9.12 -18.77 5.32
C LEU A 135 -9.31 -18.50 3.81
N GLN A 136 -8.23 -18.45 3.03
CA GLN A 136 -8.30 -18.23 1.58
C GLN A 136 -9.03 -19.32 0.79
N LYS A 137 -9.24 -20.52 1.37
CA LYS A 137 -10.04 -21.58 0.73
C LYS A 137 -11.52 -21.18 0.57
N HIS A 138 -11.98 -20.20 1.36
CA HIS A 138 -13.38 -19.79 1.45
C HIS A 138 -13.62 -18.34 1.07
N THR A 139 -12.56 -17.51 1.05
CA THR A 139 -12.68 -16.08 0.79
C THR A 139 -11.41 -15.52 0.14
N PHE A 140 -11.49 -14.32 -0.42
CA PHE A 140 -10.31 -13.63 -0.96
C PHE A 140 -9.44 -13.10 0.18
N VAL A 141 -8.14 -13.40 0.15
CA VAL A 141 -7.15 -12.89 1.11
C VAL A 141 -5.97 -12.30 0.36
N LEU A 142 -5.61 -11.07 0.71
CA LEU A 142 -4.43 -10.37 0.20
C LEU A 142 -3.65 -9.78 1.38
N VAL A 143 -2.38 -10.15 1.53
CA VAL A 143 -1.47 -9.55 2.50
C VAL A 143 -0.65 -8.47 1.81
N GLU A 144 -0.69 -7.24 2.33
CA GLU A 144 0.04 -6.09 1.77
C GLU A 144 1.14 -5.63 2.73
N TYR A 145 2.39 -5.68 2.28
CA TYR A 145 3.56 -5.29 3.07
C TYR A 145 4.00 -3.86 2.78
N GLY A 146 4.18 -3.06 3.83
CA GLY A 146 4.89 -1.79 3.73
C GLY A 146 6.38 -2.03 3.55
N ILE A 147 6.87 -2.09 2.32
CA ILE A 147 8.30 -2.19 1.98
C ILE A 147 8.95 -0.83 2.12
N GLU A 148 8.33 0.18 1.54
CA GLU A 148 8.65 1.61 1.48
C GLU A 148 9.89 1.92 0.64
N SER A 149 11.01 1.23 0.87
CA SER A 149 12.27 1.29 0.10
C SER A 149 12.98 -0.07 0.12
N VAL A 150 13.83 -0.31 -0.88
CA VAL A 150 14.75 -1.47 -0.91
C VAL A 150 16.17 -1.08 -0.47
N ASN A 151 16.37 0.17 -0.07
CA ASN A 151 17.64 0.72 0.37
C ASN A 151 17.70 0.78 1.90
N ASP A 152 18.58 -0.01 2.51
CA ASP A 152 18.69 -0.09 3.97
C ASP A 152 19.14 1.22 4.62
N ASP A 153 19.92 2.05 3.95
CA ASP A 153 20.29 3.37 4.48
C ASP A 153 19.09 4.31 4.48
N THR A 154 18.24 4.25 3.45
CA THR A 154 16.94 4.94 3.45
C THR A 154 16.04 4.41 4.56
N LEU A 155 15.91 3.09 4.70
CA LEU A 155 15.08 2.48 5.76
C LEU A 155 15.54 2.91 7.15
N LYS A 156 16.83 2.97 7.42
CA LYS A 156 17.40 3.51 8.66
C LYS A 156 17.07 4.99 8.83
N ARG A 157 17.28 5.79 7.78
CA ARG A 157 17.01 7.24 7.80
C ARG A 157 15.55 7.57 8.12
N ILE A 158 14.61 6.80 7.57
CA ILE A 158 13.19 6.99 7.83
C ILE A 158 12.72 6.30 9.12
N ASN A 159 13.64 5.76 9.92
CA ASN A 159 13.33 5.01 11.16
C ASN A 159 12.33 3.87 10.91
N ARG A 160 12.57 3.03 9.89
CA ARG A 160 11.64 1.95 9.53
C ARG A 160 11.64 0.81 10.56
N GLY A 161 12.77 0.55 11.24
CA GLY A 161 12.92 -0.44 12.30
C GLY A 161 13.11 -1.88 11.82
N HIS A 162 13.15 -2.12 10.51
CA HIS A 162 13.58 -3.36 9.87
C HIS A 162 14.35 -3.03 8.59
N ASP A 163 15.12 -3.99 8.09
CA ASP A 163 15.85 -3.91 6.83
C ASP A 163 15.05 -4.48 5.64
N PHE A 164 15.63 -4.41 4.45
CA PHE A 164 14.99 -4.95 3.25
C PHE A 164 14.99 -6.49 3.24
N ALA A 165 15.97 -7.15 3.86
CA ALA A 165 16.02 -8.61 3.98
C ALA A 165 14.79 -9.16 4.72
N CYS A 166 14.31 -8.45 5.74
CA CYS A 166 13.05 -8.77 6.44
C CYS A 166 11.85 -8.71 5.46
N CYS A 167 11.79 -7.71 4.58
CA CYS A 167 10.74 -7.62 3.57
C CYS A 167 10.78 -8.80 2.60
N GLN A 168 11.98 -9.14 2.09
CA GLN A 168 12.17 -10.27 1.17
C GLN A 168 11.70 -11.57 1.80
N GLN A 169 12.11 -11.85 3.06
CA GLN A 169 11.71 -13.07 3.77
C GLN A 169 10.20 -13.17 3.94
N ALA A 170 9.53 -12.10 4.37
CA ALA A 170 8.08 -12.09 4.55
C ALA A 170 7.34 -12.32 3.22
N ILE A 171 7.76 -11.66 2.15
CA ILE A 171 7.18 -11.81 0.80
C ILE A 171 7.37 -13.24 0.29
N MET A 172 8.58 -13.77 0.38
CA MET A 172 8.90 -15.14 -0.07
C MET A 172 8.10 -16.19 0.69
N LYS A 173 7.99 -16.06 2.03
CA LYS A 173 7.18 -16.97 2.85
C LYS A 173 5.70 -16.92 2.46
N THR A 174 5.13 -15.72 2.36
CA THR A 174 3.72 -15.53 1.99
C THR A 174 3.42 -16.13 0.62
N HIS A 175 4.28 -15.89 -0.36
CA HIS A 175 4.16 -16.47 -1.69
C HIS A 175 4.29 -18.00 -1.68
N ALA A 176 5.25 -18.53 -0.92
CA ALA A 176 5.45 -19.98 -0.79
C ALA A 176 4.24 -20.71 -0.19
N CYS A 177 3.46 -20.02 0.65
CA CYS A 177 2.19 -20.50 1.18
C CYS A 177 1.03 -20.40 0.16
N GLY A 178 1.25 -19.82 -1.02
CA GLY A 178 0.21 -19.64 -2.05
C GLY A 178 -0.77 -18.49 -1.75
N LEU A 179 -0.43 -17.60 -0.82
CA LEU A 179 -1.22 -16.39 -0.52
C LEU A 179 -0.89 -15.27 -1.51
N LEU A 180 -1.89 -14.46 -1.87
CA LEU A 180 -1.67 -13.24 -2.62
C LEU A 180 -0.87 -12.23 -1.79
N CYS A 181 0.17 -11.68 -2.40
CA CYS A 181 1.12 -10.78 -1.75
C CYS A 181 1.19 -9.44 -2.46
N GLY A 182 0.95 -8.35 -1.73
CA GLY A 182 1.11 -6.98 -2.19
C GLY A 182 2.27 -6.26 -1.52
N GLY A 183 2.79 -5.22 -2.17
CA GLY A 183 3.83 -4.35 -1.62
C GLY A 183 3.48 -2.88 -1.75
N HIS A 184 3.95 -2.06 -0.81
CA HIS A 184 3.88 -0.61 -0.87
C HIS A 184 5.29 -0.03 -0.99
N ILE A 185 5.48 0.92 -1.92
CA ILE A 185 6.74 1.65 -2.15
C ILE A 185 6.46 3.14 -2.11
N ILE A 186 7.37 3.90 -1.49
CA ILE A 186 7.35 5.36 -1.51
C ILE A 186 8.48 5.84 -2.41
N LEU A 187 8.14 6.56 -3.47
CA LEU A 187 9.13 7.22 -4.33
C LEU A 187 9.42 8.64 -3.85
N GLY A 188 10.68 9.02 -3.88
CA GLY A 188 11.17 10.33 -3.48
C GLY A 188 11.46 10.46 -1.99
N LEU A 189 11.75 9.36 -1.30
CA LEU A 189 12.24 9.40 0.08
C LEU A 189 13.56 10.19 0.17
N PRO A 190 13.85 10.86 1.30
CA PRO A 190 15.05 11.64 1.44
C PRO A 190 16.32 10.81 1.21
N GLY A 191 17.17 11.25 0.27
CA GLY A 191 18.40 10.56 -0.11
C GLY A 191 18.26 9.63 -1.32
N GLU A 192 17.04 9.45 -1.84
CA GLU A 192 16.79 8.67 -3.05
C GLU A 192 16.59 9.59 -4.26
N ASP A 193 17.29 9.30 -5.33
CA ASP A 193 17.14 9.95 -6.62
C ASP A 193 16.44 9.05 -7.66
N ALA A 194 16.37 9.51 -8.90
CA ALA A 194 15.78 8.74 -9.99
C ALA A 194 16.56 7.45 -10.30
N ALA A 195 17.89 7.47 -10.18
CA ALA A 195 18.71 6.28 -10.44
C ALA A 195 18.47 5.20 -9.38
N GLU A 196 18.36 5.60 -8.10
CA GLU A 196 17.98 4.71 -7.01
C GLU A 196 16.58 4.15 -7.20
N SER A 197 15.63 4.97 -7.64
CA SER A 197 14.27 4.51 -7.94
C SER A 197 14.25 3.43 -9.03
N ILE A 198 15.06 3.57 -10.09
CA ILE A 198 15.19 2.55 -11.15
C ILE A 198 15.83 1.27 -10.59
N ARG A 199 16.87 1.39 -9.73
CA ARG A 199 17.45 0.23 -9.05
C ARG A 199 16.40 -0.51 -8.22
N GLN A 200 15.57 0.22 -7.48
CA GLN A 200 14.45 -0.34 -6.71
C GLN A 200 13.43 -1.06 -7.61
N ALA A 201 13.07 -0.48 -8.75
CA ALA A 201 12.12 -1.10 -9.68
C ALA A 201 12.59 -2.49 -10.12
N LYS A 202 13.88 -2.65 -10.45
CA LYS A 202 14.48 -3.93 -10.84
C LYS A 202 14.40 -4.95 -9.69
N ILE A 203 14.75 -4.55 -8.47
CA ILE A 203 14.70 -5.42 -7.29
C ILE A 203 13.25 -5.80 -6.95
N ILE A 204 12.32 -4.85 -6.95
CA ILE A 204 10.89 -5.13 -6.71
C ILE A 204 10.34 -6.07 -7.78
N SER A 205 10.78 -5.93 -9.01
CA SER A 205 10.36 -6.77 -10.13
C SER A 205 10.77 -8.24 -9.97
N SER A 206 11.88 -8.53 -9.30
CA SER A 206 12.34 -9.90 -9.01
C SER A 206 11.63 -10.57 -7.83
N LEU A 207 10.91 -9.79 -6.99
CA LEU A 207 10.15 -10.36 -5.87
C LEU A 207 8.84 -11.00 -6.36
N PRO A 208 8.36 -12.07 -5.72
CA PRO A 208 7.10 -12.73 -6.08
C PRO A 208 5.87 -11.97 -5.54
N LEU A 209 5.78 -10.67 -5.82
CA LEU A 209 4.64 -9.83 -5.49
C LEU A 209 3.56 -9.96 -6.55
N ASP A 210 2.30 -10.07 -6.17
CA ASP A 210 1.17 -10.03 -7.10
C ASP A 210 0.77 -8.59 -7.41
N ILE A 211 0.82 -7.70 -6.41
CA ILE A 211 0.32 -6.33 -6.50
C ILE A 211 1.35 -5.36 -5.94
N LEU A 212 1.47 -4.20 -6.59
CA LEU A 212 2.30 -3.10 -6.11
C LEU A 212 1.49 -1.81 -6.02
N LYS A 213 1.62 -1.12 -4.88
CA LYS A 213 1.16 0.25 -4.67
C LYS A 213 2.35 1.18 -4.61
N ILE A 214 2.33 2.20 -5.44
CA ILE A 214 3.33 3.25 -5.46
C ILE A 214 2.74 4.50 -4.82
N HIS A 215 3.51 5.18 -4.00
CA HIS A 215 3.16 6.44 -3.37
C HIS A 215 4.26 7.46 -3.63
N GLN A 216 3.86 8.71 -3.84
CA GLN A 216 4.82 9.81 -3.68
C GLN A 216 5.11 10.02 -2.20
N MET A 217 6.35 10.39 -1.87
CA MET A 217 6.65 10.92 -0.55
C MET A 217 5.79 12.15 -0.25
N GLN A 218 5.23 12.20 0.95
CA GLN A 218 4.46 13.33 1.45
C GLN A 218 5.06 13.89 2.74
N ILE A 219 5.17 15.20 2.83
CA ILE A 219 5.54 15.91 4.06
C ILE A 219 4.26 16.23 4.81
N ILE A 220 4.06 15.54 5.93
CA ILE A 220 2.81 15.61 6.71
C ILE A 220 3.06 16.34 8.02
N ARG A 221 2.19 17.28 8.36
CA ARG A 221 2.24 18.04 9.60
C ARG A 221 2.29 17.09 10.81
N GLY A 222 3.11 17.46 11.81
CA GLY A 222 3.25 16.67 13.04
C GLY A 222 4.19 15.46 12.93
N THR A 223 4.83 15.25 11.77
CA THR A 223 5.84 14.19 11.59
C THR A 223 7.26 14.74 11.81
N GLN A 224 8.19 13.84 12.13
CA GLN A 224 9.62 14.19 12.24
C GLN A 224 10.14 14.69 10.89
N LEU A 225 9.74 14.05 9.77
CA LEU A 225 10.12 14.46 8.42
C LEU A 225 9.68 15.90 8.10
N ALA A 226 8.52 16.35 8.62
CA ALA A 226 8.07 17.74 8.46
C ALA A 226 8.90 18.71 9.28
N ALA A 227 9.45 18.31 10.42
CA ALA A 227 10.37 19.12 11.21
C ALA A 227 11.72 19.25 10.49
N GLU A 228 12.25 18.14 9.98
CA GLU A 228 13.46 18.11 9.16
C GLU A 228 13.34 18.99 7.91
N PHE A 229 12.24 18.84 7.15
CA PHE A 229 11.99 19.63 5.95
C PHE A 229 11.92 21.13 6.21
N ARG A 230 11.39 21.55 7.36
CA ARG A 230 11.36 22.97 7.75
C ARG A 230 12.74 23.51 8.13
N ALA A 231 13.56 22.67 8.77
CA ALA A 231 14.91 23.06 9.19
C ALA A 231 15.88 23.08 7.99
N THR A 232 15.80 22.09 7.12
CA THR A 232 16.66 21.93 5.95
C THR A 232 15.83 21.39 4.79
N PRO A 233 15.24 22.26 3.97
CA PRO A 233 14.43 21.83 2.82
C PRO A 233 15.22 20.96 1.87
N PHE A 234 14.60 19.89 1.41
CA PHE A 234 15.12 18.96 0.39
C PHE A 234 14.15 18.85 -0.78
N HIS A 235 14.59 18.27 -1.87
CA HIS A 235 13.80 18.15 -3.09
C HIS A 235 12.49 17.37 -2.85
N VAL A 236 11.39 17.91 -3.37
CA VAL A 236 10.08 17.25 -3.44
C VAL A 236 9.61 17.36 -4.88
N TYR A 237 9.33 16.26 -5.52
CA TYR A 237 8.98 16.21 -6.93
C TYR A 237 7.76 17.07 -7.29
N SER A 238 7.84 17.81 -8.40
CA SER A 238 6.67 18.37 -9.08
C SER A 238 5.82 17.25 -9.70
N VAL A 239 4.63 17.58 -10.19
CA VAL A 239 3.76 16.61 -10.88
C VAL A 239 4.48 16.03 -12.10
N GLU A 240 5.10 16.88 -12.91
CA GLU A 240 5.78 16.53 -14.15
C GLU A 240 7.00 15.65 -13.91
N GLU A 241 7.80 15.98 -12.89
CA GLU A 241 8.96 15.17 -12.48
C GLU A 241 8.51 13.79 -12.00
N TYR A 242 7.45 13.75 -11.19
CA TYR A 242 6.95 12.51 -10.63
C TYR A 242 6.29 11.62 -11.71
N ILE A 243 5.60 12.20 -12.69
CA ILE A 243 5.06 11.46 -13.84
C ILE A 243 6.20 10.77 -14.61
N ARG A 244 7.30 11.48 -14.88
CA ARG A 244 8.48 10.90 -15.54
C ARG A 244 9.06 9.76 -14.71
N LEU A 245 9.29 10.01 -13.44
CA LEU A 245 9.85 9.02 -12.51
C LEU A 245 9.00 7.74 -12.47
N VAL A 246 7.66 7.88 -12.34
CA VAL A 246 6.74 6.74 -12.29
C VAL A 246 6.71 6.01 -13.63
N ALA A 247 6.70 6.72 -14.74
CA ALA A 247 6.72 6.10 -16.08
C ALA A 247 8.01 5.28 -16.29
N ASP A 248 9.17 5.86 -15.93
CA ASP A 248 10.44 5.17 -15.98
C ASP A 248 10.46 3.96 -15.02
N TYR A 249 10.00 4.13 -13.78
CA TYR A 249 9.88 3.04 -12.79
C TYR A 249 9.08 1.86 -13.34
N ILE A 250 7.89 2.13 -13.91
CA ILE A 250 6.99 1.12 -14.48
C ILE A 250 7.67 0.37 -15.64
N SER A 251 8.50 1.02 -16.43
CA SER A 251 9.16 0.39 -17.57
C SER A 251 10.11 -0.74 -17.20
N TYR A 252 10.61 -0.77 -15.95
CA TYR A 252 11.46 -1.83 -15.41
C TYR A 252 10.70 -2.91 -14.62
N LEU A 253 9.41 -2.70 -14.34
CA LEU A 253 8.61 -3.70 -13.62
C LEU A 253 8.17 -4.84 -14.56
N ARG A 254 8.23 -6.08 -14.09
CA ARG A 254 7.73 -7.22 -14.90
C ARG A 254 6.27 -7.02 -15.32
N PRO A 255 5.87 -7.43 -16.53
CA PRO A 255 4.52 -7.20 -17.06
C PRO A 255 3.39 -7.86 -16.25
N THR A 256 3.69 -8.92 -15.50
CA THR A 256 2.71 -9.65 -14.69
C THR A 256 2.37 -8.95 -13.37
N LEU A 257 3.22 -8.04 -12.88
CA LEU A 257 2.98 -7.32 -11.63
C LEU A 257 1.80 -6.34 -11.79
N VAL A 258 0.81 -6.47 -10.92
CA VAL A 258 -0.40 -5.62 -10.95
C VAL A 258 -0.12 -4.31 -10.22
N LEU A 259 -0.43 -3.18 -10.86
CA LEU A 259 -0.23 -1.85 -10.27
C LEU A 259 -1.57 -1.27 -9.80
N GLU A 260 -1.67 -0.92 -8.51
CA GLU A 260 -2.96 -0.51 -7.93
C GLU A 260 -3.13 1.01 -7.90
N ARG A 261 -2.12 1.76 -7.54
CA ARG A 261 -2.14 3.23 -7.54
C ARG A 261 -0.74 3.82 -7.58
N PHE A 262 -0.67 5.12 -7.90
CA PHE A 262 0.61 5.83 -8.06
C PHE A 262 0.75 7.04 -7.13
N VAL A 263 -0.34 7.48 -6.51
CA VAL A 263 -0.34 8.63 -5.59
C VAL A 263 -1.21 8.33 -4.37
N SER A 264 -0.81 8.88 -3.24
CA SER A 264 -1.60 8.92 -2.00
C SER A 264 -2.20 10.31 -1.82
N GLN A 265 -3.35 10.38 -1.20
CA GLN A 265 -4.02 11.62 -0.85
C GLN A 265 -4.05 11.75 0.67
N SER A 266 -3.69 12.92 1.16
CA SER A 266 -3.78 13.27 2.57
C SER A 266 -4.69 14.48 2.76
N PRO A 267 -5.34 14.63 3.94
CA PRO A 267 -6.14 15.79 4.26
C PRO A 267 -5.35 17.09 4.05
N ALA A 268 -5.96 18.09 3.39
CA ALA A 268 -5.30 19.34 3.01
C ALA A 268 -4.71 20.13 4.19
N ASN A 269 -5.32 20.02 5.36
CA ASN A 269 -4.85 20.64 6.61
C ASN A 269 -3.60 19.96 7.19
N LEU A 270 -3.34 18.70 6.82
CA LEU A 270 -2.16 17.93 7.26
C LEU A 270 -1.03 17.97 6.22
N LEU A 271 -1.33 18.08 4.94
CA LEU A 271 -0.35 18.03 3.86
C LEU A 271 0.44 19.35 3.78
N ILE A 272 1.77 19.26 3.92
CA ILE A 272 2.70 20.39 3.72
C ILE A 272 3.19 20.40 2.28
N ALA A 273 3.68 19.25 1.77
CA ALA A 273 4.19 19.07 0.40
C ALA A 273 4.13 17.60 -0.03
N PRO A 274 4.06 17.31 -1.35
CA PRO A 274 3.74 18.22 -2.44
C PRO A 274 2.24 18.57 -2.46
N LYS A 275 1.89 19.77 -2.84
CA LYS A 275 0.49 20.21 -2.97
C LYS A 275 0.07 20.21 -4.45
N TRP A 276 -0.04 19.03 -5.03
CA TRP A 276 -0.44 18.90 -6.43
C TRP A 276 -1.93 19.14 -6.69
N GLY A 277 -2.78 18.91 -5.67
CA GLY A 277 -4.24 19.06 -5.81
C GLY A 277 -4.91 18.01 -6.69
N LEU A 278 -4.19 16.96 -7.10
CA LEU A 278 -4.68 15.92 -8.01
C LEU A 278 -5.26 14.74 -7.25
N LYS A 279 -6.36 14.20 -7.73
CA LYS A 279 -6.87 12.90 -7.33
C LYS A 279 -6.12 11.78 -8.06
N ASN A 280 -6.16 10.55 -7.51
CA ASN A 280 -5.44 9.42 -8.12
C ASN A 280 -5.82 9.20 -9.59
N TYR A 281 -7.10 9.29 -9.95
CA TYR A 281 -7.52 9.09 -11.34
C TYR A 281 -7.04 10.21 -12.29
N GLU A 282 -6.92 11.45 -11.80
CA GLU A 282 -6.39 12.59 -12.58
C GLU A 282 -4.90 12.40 -12.85
N PHE A 283 -4.14 12.01 -11.81
CA PHE A 283 -2.73 11.67 -11.97
C PHE A 283 -2.55 10.50 -12.94
N THR A 284 -3.33 9.43 -12.78
CA THR A 284 -3.28 8.26 -13.67
C THR A 284 -3.53 8.63 -15.14
N ASN A 285 -4.49 9.53 -15.39
CA ASN A 285 -4.76 10.02 -16.75
C ASN A 285 -3.56 10.79 -17.32
N LEU A 286 -2.91 11.63 -16.53
CA LEU A 286 -1.70 12.37 -16.95
C LEU A 286 -0.55 11.40 -17.22
N LEU A 287 -0.33 10.43 -16.35
CA LEU A 287 0.68 9.38 -16.51
C LEU A 287 0.45 8.58 -17.80
N CYS A 288 -0.77 8.12 -18.06
CA CYS A 288 -1.09 7.37 -19.28
C CYS A 288 -0.86 8.20 -20.55
N ARG A 289 -1.22 9.49 -20.54
CA ARG A 289 -0.93 10.41 -21.67
C ARG A 289 0.57 10.56 -21.90
N TYR A 290 1.35 10.71 -20.81
CA TYR A 290 2.80 10.80 -20.90
C TYR A 290 3.40 9.51 -21.46
N MET A 291 3.00 8.34 -20.94
CA MET A 291 3.45 7.04 -21.42
C MET A 291 3.10 6.82 -22.89
N GLN A 292 1.90 7.23 -23.31
CA GLN A 292 1.48 7.16 -24.71
C GLN A 292 2.36 8.03 -25.60
N ALA A 293 2.59 9.29 -25.22
CA ALA A 293 3.38 10.25 -26.01
C ALA A 293 4.84 9.82 -26.17
N HIS A 294 5.38 9.05 -25.23
CA HIS A 294 6.78 8.61 -25.22
C HIS A 294 6.96 7.12 -25.56
N GLY A 295 5.90 6.40 -25.91
CA GLY A 295 5.96 4.98 -26.25
C GLY A 295 6.36 4.07 -25.08
N ILE A 296 6.15 4.51 -23.84
CA ILE A 296 6.52 3.78 -22.63
C ILE A 296 5.43 2.77 -22.26
N ARG A 297 5.85 1.56 -21.87
CA ARG A 297 4.96 0.50 -21.36
C ARG A 297 5.63 -0.21 -20.19
N GLN A 298 4.83 -0.80 -19.33
CA GLN A 298 5.33 -1.69 -18.28
C GLN A 298 6.14 -2.83 -18.90
N GLY A 299 7.30 -3.08 -18.32
CA GLY A 299 8.18 -4.15 -18.75
C GLY A 299 9.00 -3.86 -20.00
N ALA A 300 8.98 -2.62 -20.54
CA ALA A 300 9.75 -2.26 -21.74
C ALA A 300 11.27 -2.52 -21.55
N TYR A 301 11.78 -2.42 -20.33
CA TYR A 301 13.18 -2.66 -19.95
C TYR A 301 13.33 -3.76 -18.88
N PHE A 302 12.27 -4.54 -18.67
CA PHE A 302 12.37 -5.72 -17.82
C PHE A 302 13.21 -6.80 -18.53
N MET A 303 14.17 -7.35 -17.82
CA MET A 303 14.95 -8.51 -18.27
C MET A 303 14.62 -9.67 -17.31
N ASP A 304 14.18 -10.78 -17.86
CA ASP A 304 14.04 -12.03 -17.13
C ASP A 304 15.47 -12.63 -17.01
N ASP A 305 16.03 -12.64 -15.81
CA ASP A 305 17.36 -13.23 -15.54
C ASP A 305 17.25 -14.75 -15.41
#